data_4aa08b688a798cfe8a74b0c061560d63
#
_entry.id   4aa08b688a798cfe8a74b0c061560d63
#
_cell.length_a   1.000
_cell.length_b   1.000
_cell.length_c   1.000
_cell.angle_alpha   90.00
_cell.angle_beta   90.00
_cell.angle_gamma   90.00
#
_symmetry.space_group_name_H-M   'P 1'
#
loop_
_entity.id
_entity.type
_entity.pdbx_description
1 polymer ?
#
loop_
_entity_poly.entity_id
_entity_poly.type
_entity_poly.pdbx_seq_one_letter_code
_entity_poly.pdbx_strand_id
1 'polypeptide(L)'
;MDTNKQRFFRFATDKFWRFLFSPAMMLLSLMFAFAIGSRGQDEITRMQTFGNVGKNEHILTHGKEVELLSHAGSGCLTHMWFGGDFHNSAKTRIRVYVDGEKKPAIDMELFLGVGIGFDDPAAPWGTGKMGRTGTGDNVYNTYPIPFGKGVRVTALLSDDAPDHPAFWWIIRGTENLRAHLGTLALPESARLRLYRVEDYPAKPLEEINLCEVKTGGAIYQVAVAAKGTRPKQSWKDLSFMEGCMRAYMNGASKPVFLSSGFEDYFLGTYYFSRGKYVNELAGVTHLDPPNCAVSAYRFHDTDPVIFKSGLRLTLRCGDHAGGDDSRPVEGDPPPTVYSTYVWLYQW
;
A
#
# COMPACT_ATOMS: atom_id res chain seq x y z
N MET A 1 14.33 23.05 63.85
CA MET A 1 14.41 22.91 62.38
C MET A 1 15.70 22.16 62.07
N ASP A 2 15.54 21.01 61.49
CA ASP A 2 16.46 19.88 61.56
C ASP A 2 17.58 20.00 60.48
N THR A 3 18.79 20.37 60.95
CA THR A 3 19.98 20.50 60.09
C THR A 3 20.52 19.18 59.55
N ASN A 4 19.98 18.04 59.97
CA ASN A 4 20.40 16.71 59.57
C ASN A 4 19.76 16.26 58.24
N LYS A 5 18.58 16.77 57.84
CA LYS A 5 17.93 16.41 56.55
C LYS A 5 18.61 17.02 55.32
N GLN A 6 19.25 18.19 55.46
CA GLN A 6 19.94 18.83 54.33
C GLN A 6 21.29 18.18 53.98
N ARG A 7 21.94 17.49 54.90
CA ARG A 7 23.22 16.77 54.62
C ARG A 7 22.97 15.44 53.87
N PHE A 8 21.86 14.77 54.12
CA PHE A 8 21.59 13.50 53.45
C PHE A 8 21.22 13.67 51.96
N PHE A 9 20.54 14.75 51.59
CA PHE A 9 20.20 15.06 50.20
C PHE A 9 21.39 15.48 49.33
N ARG A 10 22.38 16.18 49.91
CA ARG A 10 23.60 16.55 49.17
C ARG A 10 24.52 15.37 48.89
N PHE A 11 24.61 14.40 49.78
CA PHE A 11 25.45 13.20 49.57
C PHE A 11 24.88 12.24 48.55
N ALA A 12 23.56 12.15 48.36
CA ALA A 12 22.90 11.30 47.40
C ALA A 12 23.02 11.85 45.96
N THR A 13 22.91 13.17 45.81
CA THR A 13 23.02 13.85 44.50
C THR A 13 24.44 13.84 43.94
N ASP A 14 25.46 14.08 44.78
CA ASP A 14 26.86 14.09 44.31
C ASP A 14 27.38 12.69 43.91
N LYS A 15 26.91 11.62 44.53
CA LYS A 15 27.23 10.24 44.09
C LYS A 15 26.52 9.83 42.82
N PHE A 16 25.27 10.29 42.62
CA PHE A 16 24.49 9.97 41.42
C PHE A 16 25.08 10.69 40.19
N TRP A 17 25.47 11.96 40.32
CA TRP A 17 26.10 12.72 39.23
C TRP A 17 27.51 12.21 38.89
N ARG A 18 28.30 11.79 39.88
CA ARG A 18 29.62 11.19 39.65
C ARG A 18 29.55 9.81 38.97
N PHE A 19 28.43 9.08 39.12
CA PHE A 19 28.21 7.80 38.42
C PHE A 19 27.86 8.04 36.95
N LEU A 20 27.07 9.05 36.64
CA LEU A 20 26.65 9.41 35.27
C LEU A 20 27.80 10.02 34.43
N PHE A 21 28.79 10.63 35.06
CA PHE A 21 29.96 11.22 34.39
C PHE A 21 31.24 10.43 34.63
N SER A 22 31.15 9.17 35.00
CA SER A 22 32.37 8.36 35.15
C SER A 22 33.00 8.13 33.76
N PRO A 23 34.36 8.22 33.65
CA PRO A 23 35.05 7.96 32.39
C PRO A 23 34.68 6.60 31.77
N ALA A 24 34.34 5.61 32.61
CA ALA A 24 33.88 4.30 32.18
C ALA A 24 32.50 4.32 31.45
N MET A 25 31.55 5.14 31.95
CA MET A 25 30.24 5.30 31.29
C MET A 25 30.35 6.11 29.99
N MET A 26 31.22 7.11 29.95
CA MET A 26 31.52 7.86 28.73
C MET A 26 32.21 6.96 27.67
N LEU A 27 33.15 6.11 28.10
CA LEU A 27 33.77 5.13 27.19
C LEU A 27 32.76 4.11 26.68
N LEU A 28 31.85 3.63 27.54
CA LEU A 28 30.80 2.68 27.16
C LEU A 28 29.81 3.30 26.18
N SER A 29 29.40 4.56 26.39
CA SER A 29 28.51 5.27 25.45
C SER A 29 29.21 5.60 24.13
N LEU A 30 30.50 5.93 24.13
CA LEU A 30 31.30 6.10 22.91
C LEU A 30 31.50 4.80 22.17
N MET A 31 31.78 3.68 22.86
CA MET A 31 31.89 2.35 22.24
C MET A 31 30.55 1.90 21.65
N PHE A 32 29.43 2.20 22.31
CA PHE A 32 28.09 1.88 21.79
C PHE A 32 27.75 2.73 20.56
N ALA A 33 28.06 4.02 20.57
CA ALA A 33 27.86 4.91 19.43
C ALA A 33 28.78 4.53 18.25
N PHE A 34 30.02 4.10 18.52
CA PHE A 34 30.95 3.64 17.50
C PHE A 34 30.51 2.29 16.90
N ALA A 35 29.99 1.37 17.72
CA ALA A 35 29.47 0.08 17.27
C ALA A 35 28.18 0.20 16.42
N ILE A 36 27.34 1.17 16.71
CA ILE A 36 26.14 1.48 15.90
C ILE A 36 26.55 2.13 14.58
N GLY A 37 27.51 3.07 14.60
CA GLY A 37 28.02 3.72 13.40
C GLY A 37 28.74 2.74 12.45
N SER A 38 29.54 1.81 12.99
CA SER A 38 30.23 0.81 12.17
C SER A 38 29.27 -0.19 11.51
N ARG A 39 28.23 -0.63 12.22
CA ARG A 39 27.21 -1.54 11.62
C ARG A 39 26.47 -0.90 10.45
N GLY A 40 26.09 0.36 10.55
CA GLY A 40 25.44 1.07 9.45
C GLY A 40 26.35 1.29 8.23
N GLN A 41 27.63 1.53 8.45
CA GLN A 41 28.61 1.62 7.35
C GLN A 41 28.86 0.26 6.68
N ASP A 42 28.97 -0.82 7.45
CA ASP A 42 29.14 -2.18 6.92
C ASP A 42 27.91 -2.63 6.12
N GLU A 43 26.72 -2.21 6.51
CA GLU A 43 25.48 -2.54 5.80
C GLU A 43 25.42 -1.81 4.45
N ILE A 44 25.67 -0.52 4.41
CA ILE A 44 25.65 0.29 3.17
C ILE A 44 26.70 -0.17 2.15
N THR A 45 27.87 -0.59 2.60
CA THR A 45 28.95 -1.05 1.70
C THR A 45 28.63 -2.37 0.99
N ARG A 46 27.65 -3.12 1.46
CA ARG A 46 27.17 -4.37 0.83
C ARG A 46 25.99 -4.14 -0.11
N MET A 47 25.42 -2.93 -0.11
CA MET A 47 24.29 -2.61 -0.97
C MET A 47 24.77 -2.27 -2.39
N GLN A 48 24.08 -2.80 -3.38
CA GLN A 48 24.36 -2.51 -4.79
C GLN A 48 23.05 -2.34 -5.54
N THR A 49 22.94 -1.26 -6.30
CA THR A 49 21.78 -1.06 -7.18
C THR A 49 21.84 -2.03 -8.36
N PHE A 50 20.73 -2.65 -8.67
CA PHE A 50 20.50 -3.44 -9.88
C PHE A 50 19.28 -2.90 -10.62
N GLY A 51 19.12 -3.25 -11.88
CA GLY A 51 17.93 -2.87 -12.64
C GLY A 51 18.01 -3.22 -14.11
N ASN A 52 16.89 -2.95 -14.78
CA ASN A 52 16.76 -3.10 -16.21
C ASN A 52 15.93 -1.95 -16.78
N VAL A 53 16.24 -1.57 -17.99
CA VAL A 53 15.53 -0.60 -18.79
C VAL A 53 15.25 -1.18 -20.16
N GLY A 54 14.06 -0.99 -20.67
CA GLY A 54 13.72 -1.41 -22.02
C GLY A 54 12.77 -0.44 -22.71
N LYS A 55 12.88 -0.41 -24.01
CA LYS A 55 11.99 0.30 -24.91
C LYS A 55 11.83 -0.59 -26.14
N ASN A 56 10.66 -1.16 -26.29
CA ASN A 56 10.40 -2.10 -27.37
C ASN A 56 9.02 -1.84 -27.97
N GLU A 57 8.95 -1.88 -29.28
CA GLU A 57 7.72 -1.86 -30.01
C GLU A 57 7.25 -3.33 -30.18
N HIS A 58 5.98 -3.58 -29.95
CA HIS A 58 5.36 -4.92 -30.12
C HIS A 58 5.89 -6.04 -29.20
N ILE A 59 6.52 -5.69 -28.05
CA ILE A 59 6.99 -6.71 -27.10
C ILE A 59 5.82 -7.44 -26.41
N LEU A 60 4.70 -6.75 -26.17
CA LEU A 60 3.52 -7.32 -25.56
C LEU A 60 2.58 -7.84 -26.63
N THR A 61 2.27 -9.14 -26.55
CA THR A 61 1.32 -9.82 -27.40
C THR A 61 0.32 -10.59 -26.51
N HIS A 62 -0.89 -10.81 -27.01
CA HIS A 62 -1.94 -11.50 -26.28
C HIS A 62 -1.51 -12.86 -25.76
N GLY A 63 -1.92 -13.19 -24.53
CA GLY A 63 -1.71 -14.49 -23.89
C GLY A 63 -0.25 -14.84 -23.61
N LYS A 64 0.71 -13.98 -23.94
CA LYS A 64 2.14 -14.22 -23.73
C LYS A 64 2.69 -13.33 -22.62
N GLU A 65 3.16 -13.95 -21.55
CA GLU A 65 3.89 -13.28 -20.49
C GLU A 65 5.34 -13.03 -20.90
N VAL A 66 5.80 -11.78 -20.79
CA VAL A 66 7.14 -11.33 -21.19
C VAL A 66 7.94 -10.93 -19.96
N GLU A 67 9.14 -11.45 -19.82
CA GLU A 67 10.06 -11.08 -18.75
C GLU A 67 10.68 -9.71 -19.01
N LEU A 68 10.58 -8.81 -18.03
CA LEU A 68 11.15 -7.47 -18.06
C LEU A 68 12.44 -7.39 -17.23
N LEU A 69 12.48 -8.12 -16.10
CA LEU A 69 13.62 -8.17 -15.19
C LEU A 69 13.66 -9.56 -14.53
N SER A 70 14.87 -10.12 -14.41
CA SER A 70 15.17 -11.22 -13.50
C SER A 70 16.44 -10.92 -12.74
N HIS A 71 16.44 -11.11 -11.41
CA HIS A 71 17.59 -10.85 -10.56
C HIS A 71 17.67 -11.92 -9.46
N ALA A 72 18.86 -12.49 -9.25
CA ALA A 72 19.13 -13.48 -8.21
C ALA A 72 19.78 -12.81 -6.98
N GLY A 73 19.60 -13.38 -5.81
CA GLY A 73 20.13 -12.85 -4.56
C GLY A 73 19.03 -12.36 -3.62
N SER A 74 19.39 -11.57 -2.63
CA SER A 74 18.47 -10.93 -1.68
C SER A 74 18.47 -9.42 -1.85
N GLY A 75 17.34 -8.79 -1.59
CA GLY A 75 17.25 -7.34 -1.70
C GLY A 75 15.81 -6.84 -1.72
N CYS A 76 15.63 -5.66 -2.30
CA CYS A 76 14.34 -5.01 -2.42
C CYS A 76 14.22 -4.33 -3.79
N LEU A 77 13.14 -4.59 -4.55
CA LEU A 77 12.76 -3.68 -5.63
C LEU A 77 12.29 -2.37 -5.00
N THR A 78 12.66 -1.25 -5.60
CA THR A 78 12.40 0.09 -5.05
C THR A 78 11.82 1.05 -6.08
N HIS A 79 11.75 0.64 -7.34
CA HIS A 79 11.23 1.50 -8.39
C HIS A 79 10.76 0.67 -9.58
N MET A 80 9.55 0.94 -10.03
CA MET A 80 9.02 0.50 -11.31
C MET A 80 8.38 1.70 -12.00
N TRP A 81 8.77 1.95 -13.23
CA TRP A 81 8.17 2.94 -14.11
C TRP A 81 7.81 2.27 -15.43
N PHE A 82 6.62 2.57 -15.92
CA PHE A 82 6.12 2.07 -17.19
C PHE A 82 5.59 3.22 -18.03
N GLY A 83 5.90 3.18 -19.32
CA GLY A 83 5.49 4.16 -20.32
C GLY A 83 5.26 3.51 -21.67
N GLY A 84 4.81 4.29 -22.65
CA GLY A 84 4.56 3.81 -24.00
C GLY A 84 3.25 4.32 -24.56
N ASP A 85 2.69 3.58 -25.50
CA ASP A 85 1.36 3.86 -26.06
C ASP A 85 0.33 2.99 -25.34
N PHE A 86 -0.35 3.59 -24.36
CA PHE A 86 -1.27 2.90 -23.48
C PHE A 86 -2.75 3.22 -23.76
N HIS A 87 -3.13 3.32 -24.98
CA HIS A 87 -4.57 3.30 -25.31
C HIS A 87 -5.16 1.97 -24.81
N ASN A 88 -5.90 2.02 -23.70
CA ASN A 88 -6.45 0.88 -22.96
C ASN A 88 -5.43 0.10 -22.09
N SER A 89 -4.50 0.77 -21.52
CA SER A 89 -3.44 0.24 -20.64
C SER A 89 -3.94 -0.39 -19.34
N ALA A 90 -5.17 -0.11 -18.88
CA ALA A 90 -5.80 -0.83 -17.79
C ALA A 90 -5.74 -2.36 -17.98
N LYS A 91 -5.70 -2.81 -19.24
CA LYS A 91 -5.60 -4.21 -19.62
C LYS A 91 -4.16 -4.77 -19.63
N THR A 92 -3.15 -3.97 -19.33
CA THR A 92 -1.78 -4.44 -19.15
C THR A 92 -1.59 -4.86 -17.70
N ARG A 93 -1.06 -6.07 -17.50
CA ARG A 93 -0.78 -6.60 -16.16
C ARG A 93 0.70 -6.67 -15.91
N ILE A 94 1.10 -6.26 -14.71
CA ILE A 94 2.47 -6.43 -14.22
C ILE A 94 2.44 -7.50 -13.13
N ARG A 95 3.33 -8.49 -13.25
CA ARG A 95 3.48 -9.55 -12.27
C ARG A 95 4.87 -9.52 -11.65
N VAL A 96 4.93 -9.69 -10.35
CA VAL A 96 6.19 -9.83 -9.62
C VAL A 96 6.21 -11.17 -8.90
N TYR A 97 7.22 -11.97 -9.19
CA TYR A 97 7.50 -13.25 -8.57
C TYR A 97 8.69 -13.09 -7.65
N VAL A 98 8.60 -13.56 -6.41
CA VAL A 98 9.68 -13.52 -5.43
C VAL A 98 10.10 -14.93 -5.06
N ASP A 99 11.39 -15.11 -4.78
CA ASP A 99 11.95 -16.32 -4.19
C ASP A 99 11.69 -17.63 -4.96
N GLY A 100 11.48 -17.55 -6.28
CA GLY A 100 11.20 -18.70 -7.14
C GLY A 100 9.77 -19.24 -7.03
N GLU A 101 8.84 -18.49 -6.46
CA GLU A 101 7.43 -18.89 -6.39
C GLU A 101 6.81 -19.07 -7.78
N LYS A 102 5.95 -20.08 -7.91
CA LYS A 102 5.23 -20.35 -9.17
C LYS A 102 4.08 -19.37 -9.42
N LYS A 103 3.47 -18.86 -8.36
CA LYS A 103 2.42 -17.84 -8.44
C LYS A 103 3.02 -16.48 -8.16
N PRO A 104 2.58 -15.42 -8.87
CA PRO A 104 3.07 -14.09 -8.58
C PRO A 104 2.66 -13.64 -7.17
N ALA A 105 3.59 -13.02 -6.46
CA ALA A 105 3.33 -12.31 -5.21
C ALA A 105 2.45 -11.07 -5.45
N ILE A 106 2.63 -10.47 -6.63
CA ILE A 106 1.90 -9.31 -7.10
C ILE A 106 1.44 -9.60 -8.53
N ASP A 107 0.17 -9.40 -8.82
CA ASP A 107 -0.44 -9.45 -10.16
C ASP A 107 -1.42 -8.29 -10.25
N MET A 108 -1.01 -7.19 -10.84
CA MET A 108 -1.75 -5.93 -10.85
C MET A 108 -2.06 -5.46 -12.26
N GLU A 109 -3.22 -4.87 -12.45
CA GLU A 109 -3.45 -3.98 -13.58
C GLU A 109 -2.59 -2.72 -13.42
N LEU A 110 -2.07 -2.22 -14.52
CA LEU A 110 -1.06 -1.17 -14.52
C LEU A 110 -1.51 0.10 -13.80
N PHE A 111 -2.73 0.58 -14.04
CA PHE A 111 -3.22 1.82 -13.43
C PHE A 111 -3.77 1.60 -12.03
N LEU A 112 -4.62 0.60 -11.80
CA LEU A 112 -5.15 0.34 -10.47
C LEU A 112 -4.03 -0.06 -9.48
N GLY A 113 -2.95 -0.69 -9.99
CA GLY A 113 -1.74 -0.99 -9.22
C GLY A 113 -1.02 0.25 -8.67
N VAL A 114 -1.25 1.41 -9.27
CA VAL A 114 -0.78 2.71 -8.78
C VAL A 114 -1.94 3.61 -8.32
N GLY A 115 -3.04 2.99 -7.90
CA GLY A 115 -4.17 3.70 -7.29
C GLY A 115 -5.03 4.52 -8.25
N ILE A 116 -4.94 4.31 -9.57
CA ILE A 116 -5.78 4.99 -10.58
C ILE A 116 -6.89 4.04 -11.01
N GLY A 117 -8.12 4.33 -10.63
CA GLY A 117 -9.29 3.62 -11.14
C GLY A 117 -9.86 4.28 -12.40
N PHE A 118 -10.57 3.46 -13.20
CA PHE A 118 -11.29 3.89 -14.38
C PHE A 118 -10.43 4.57 -15.45
N ASP A 119 -9.13 4.26 -15.46
CA ASP A 119 -8.16 4.83 -16.42
C ASP A 119 -8.21 6.38 -16.47
N ASP A 120 -8.43 7.00 -15.29
CA ASP A 120 -8.65 8.45 -15.19
C ASP A 120 -7.46 9.22 -15.77
N PRO A 121 -7.66 10.04 -16.83
CA PRO A 121 -6.59 10.77 -17.47
C PRO A 121 -6.16 12.02 -16.69
N ALA A 122 -6.68 12.28 -15.50
CA ALA A 122 -6.48 13.50 -14.72
C ALA A 122 -5.05 13.67 -14.17
N ALA A 123 -4.05 13.17 -14.88
CA ALA A 123 -2.65 13.49 -14.67
C ALA A 123 -2.34 14.95 -15.10
N PRO A 124 -1.27 15.57 -14.59
CA PRO A 124 -0.26 14.93 -13.74
C PRO A 124 -0.61 14.95 -12.26
N TRP A 125 -0.32 13.86 -11.56
CA TRP A 125 -0.33 13.81 -10.11
C TRP A 125 0.72 12.78 -9.65
N GLY A 126 1.19 12.91 -8.43
CA GLY A 126 2.15 11.95 -7.89
C GLY A 126 2.51 12.25 -6.44
N THR A 127 2.99 11.21 -5.80
CA THR A 127 3.58 11.22 -4.46
C THR A 127 4.97 10.63 -4.54
N GLY A 128 5.71 10.56 -3.44
CA GLY A 128 6.98 9.81 -3.39
C GLY A 128 6.81 8.30 -3.62
N LYS A 129 5.58 7.77 -3.53
CA LYS A 129 5.29 6.34 -3.61
C LYS A 129 4.72 5.88 -4.95
N MET A 130 3.90 6.69 -5.59
CA MET A 130 3.27 6.36 -6.86
C MET A 130 2.75 7.58 -7.58
N GLY A 131 2.53 7.47 -8.87
CA GLY A 131 1.92 8.55 -9.64
C GLY A 131 1.82 8.29 -11.13
N ARG A 132 1.15 9.25 -11.78
CA ARG A 132 1.06 9.41 -13.23
C ARG A 132 1.53 10.82 -13.56
N THR A 133 2.59 10.97 -14.34
CA THR A 133 3.24 12.26 -14.59
C THR A 133 3.34 12.57 -16.07
N GLY A 134 3.45 13.88 -16.39
CA GLY A 134 3.52 14.35 -17.76
C GLY A 134 2.18 14.36 -18.49
N THR A 135 2.24 14.49 -19.81
CA THR A 135 1.07 14.50 -20.70
C THR A 135 0.81 13.14 -21.34
N GLY A 136 1.64 12.15 -21.02
CA GLY A 136 1.59 10.82 -21.61
C GLY A 136 1.08 9.77 -20.63
N ASP A 137 0.93 8.57 -21.16
CA ASP A 137 0.48 7.41 -20.44
C ASP A 137 1.64 6.72 -19.72
N ASN A 138 2.16 7.36 -18.68
CA ASN A 138 3.23 6.76 -17.88
C ASN A 138 2.86 6.76 -16.40
N VAL A 139 3.23 5.69 -15.74
CA VAL A 139 2.98 5.48 -14.31
C VAL A 139 4.23 4.97 -13.62
N TYR A 140 4.33 5.23 -12.32
CA TYR A 140 5.42 4.71 -11.50
C TYR A 140 4.93 4.32 -10.12
N ASN A 141 5.69 3.41 -9.50
CA ASN A 141 5.66 3.21 -8.06
C ASN A 141 7.08 2.98 -7.51
N THR A 142 7.23 3.27 -6.22
CA THR A 142 8.46 3.04 -5.45
C THR A 142 8.20 2.10 -4.29
N TYR A 143 7.23 1.19 -4.43
CA TYR A 143 6.87 0.25 -3.38
C TYR A 143 8.05 -0.65 -3.04
N PRO A 144 8.44 -0.72 -1.75
CA PRO A 144 9.50 -1.64 -1.35
C PRO A 144 9.01 -3.10 -1.46
N ILE A 145 9.56 -3.86 -2.41
CA ILE A 145 9.18 -5.27 -2.63
C ILE A 145 10.38 -6.14 -2.25
N PRO A 146 10.44 -6.65 -1.00
CA PRO A 146 11.56 -7.45 -0.53
C PRO A 146 11.53 -8.88 -1.10
N PHE A 147 12.72 -9.41 -1.35
CA PHE A 147 12.95 -10.79 -1.78
C PHE A 147 14.22 -11.34 -1.11
N GLY A 148 14.26 -12.66 -0.88
CA GLY A 148 15.35 -13.33 -0.16
C GLY A 148 16.25 -14.19 -1.04
N LYS A 149 15.77 -14.62 -2.22
CA LYS A 149 16.50 -15.50 -3.15
C LYS A 149 16.52 -14.99 -4.58
N GLY A 150 15.57 -14.15 -4.93
CA GLY A 150 15.48 -13.58 -6.27
C GLY A 150 14.12 -12.96 -6.53
N VAL A 151 14.08 -12.16 -7.60
CA VAL A 151 12.87 -11.47 -8.06
C VAL A 151 12.80 -11.54 -9.58
N ARG A 152 11.60 -11.73 -10.11
CA ARG A 152 11.29 -11.67 -11.53
C ARG A 152 10.08 -10.79 -11.76
N VAL A 153 10.18 -9.85 -12.68
CA VAL A 153 9.10 -8.96 -13.10
C VAL A 153 8.73 -9.26 -14.54
N THR A 154 7.46 -9.40 -14.79
CA THR A 154 6.90 -9.70 -16.11
C THR A 154 5.76 -8.77 -16.45
N ALA A 155 5.45 -8.65 -17.74
CA ALA A 155 4.27 -7.98 -18.25
C ALA A 155 3.42 -8.91 -19.10
N LEU A 156 2.11 -8.71 -19.08
CA LEU A 156 1.14 -9.49 -19.84
C LEU A 156 0.05 -8.55 -20.38
N LEU A 157 -0.25 -8.67 -21.66
CA LEU A 157 -1.41 -8.05 -22.26
C LEU A 157 -2.61 -9.00 -22.14
N SER A 158 -3.74 -8.51 -21.65
CA SER A 158 -4.98 -9.30 -21.57
C SER A 158 -5.52 -9.60 -22.95
N ASP A 159 -6.23 -10.74 -23.12
CA ASP A 159 -6.72 -11.22 -24.41
C ASP A 159 -7.70 -10.25 -25.10
N ASP A 160 -8.42 -9.46 -24.32
CA ASP A 160 -9.38 -8.46 -24.79
C ASP A 160 -8.79 -7.05 -24.97
N ALA A 161 -7.49 -6.87 -24.70
CA ALA A 161 -6.83 -5.59 -24.89
C ALA A 161 -6.42 -5.40 -26.36
N PRO A 162 -6.41 -4.18 -26.89
CA PRO A 162 -5.77 -3.91 -28.18
C PRO A 162 -4.26 -4.11 -28.08
N ASP A 163 -3.60 -4.42 -29.18
CA ASP A 163 -2.14 -4.52 -29.24
C ASP A 163 -1.49 -3.18 -28.84
N HIS A 164 -0.40 -3.30 -28.08
CA HIS A 164 0.43 -2.14 -27.72
C HIS A 164 1.54 -1.95 -28.75
N PRO A 165 1.58 -0.82 -29.45
CA PRO A 165 2.67 -0.55 -30.38
C PRO A 165 4.01 -0.28 -29.68
N ALA A 166 3.99 0.30 -28.47
CA ALA A 166 5.21 0.55 -27.70
C ALA A 166 4.98 0.31 -26.21
N PHE A 167 5.93 -0.36 -25.57
CA PHE A 167 5.99 -0.56 -24.13
C PHE A 167 7.39 -0.30 -23.61
N TRP A 168 7.51 0.60 -22.62
CA TRP A 168 8.76 1.02 -22.04
C TRP A 168 8.76 0.75 -20.54
N TRP A 169 9.90 0.40 -19.98
CA TRP A 169 10.02 0.15 -18.54
C TRP A 169 11.37 0.57 -17.99
N ILE A 170 11.37 0.97 -16.73
CA ILE A 170 12.53 1.13 -15.88
C ILE A 170 12.21 0.42 -14.56
N ILE A 171 12.97 -0.62 -14.24
CA ILE A 171 12.80 -1.38 -13.02
C ILE A 171 14.13 -1.39 -12.28
N ARG A 172 14.12 -1.02 -10.99
CA ARG A 172 15.32 -0.95 -10.16
C ARG A 172 15.05 -1.52 -8.79
N GLY A 173 16.13 -2.03 -8.19
CA GLY A 173 16.18 -2.45 -6.81
C GLY A 173 17.56 -2.27 -6.23
N THR A 174 17.71 -2.66 -4.99
CA THR A 174 18.99 -2.63 -4.27
C THR A 174 19.18 -3.95 -3.55
N GLU A 175 20.32 -4.61 -3.81
CA GLU A 175 20.75 -5.81 -3.09
C GLU A 175 20.97 -5.50 -1.63
N ASN A 176 20.65 -6.46 -0.77
CA ASN A 176 20.81 -6.38 0.69
C ASN A 176 20.06 -5.22 1.35
N LEU A 177 19.20 -4.51 0.63
CA LEU A 177 18.35 -3.47 1.21
C LEU A 177 17.21 -4.12 1.99
N ARG A 178 17.08 -3.73 3.25
CA ARG A 178 15.97 -4.14 4.11
C ARG A 178 14.74 -3.27 3.85
N ALA A 179 13.58 -3.90 3.72
CA ALA A 179 12.33 -3.16 3.58
C ALA A 179 11.86 -2.59 4.91
N HIS A 180 11.20 -1.44 4.86
CA HIS A 180 10.62 -0.74 6.00
C HIS A 180 9.15 -0.42 5.75
N LEU A 181 8.37 -0.36 6.81
CA LEU A 181 7.04 0.23 6.84
C LEU A 181 7.16 1.56 7.61
N GLY A 182 7.22 2.68 6.90
CA GLY A 182 7.62 3.95 7.48
C GLY A 182 9.01 3.85 8.11
N THR A 183 9.10 4.09 9.42
CA THR A 183 10.36 3.95 10.19
C THR A 183 10.59 2.54 10.75
N LEU A 184 9.61 1.63 10.63
CA LEU A 184 9.68 0.30 11.20
C LEU A 184 10.40 -0.65 10.24
N ALA A 185 11.54 -1.20 10.66
CA ALA A 185 12.22 -2.22 9.89
C ALA A 185 11.39 -3.52 9.89
N LEU A 186 11.08 -4.03 8.71
CA LEU A 186 10.34 -5.29 8.56
C LEU A 186 11.23 -6.51 8.84
N PRO A 187 10.66 -7.64 9.28
CA PRO A 187 11.40 -8.90 9.34
C PRO A 187 12.02 -9.27 7.98
N GLU A 188 13.15 -9.96 7.96
CA GLU A 188 13.80 -10.43 6.71
C GLU A 188 12.91 -11.40 5.90
N SER A 189 12.03 -12.13 6.60
CA SER A 189 11.02 -13.00 6.00
C SER A 189 9.85 -12.25 5.38
N ALA A 190 9.72 -10.94 5.60
CA ALA A 190 8.61 -10.17 5.07
C ALA A 190 8.60 -10.17 3.53
N ARG A 191 7.43 -10.39 2.96
CA ARG A 191 7.19 -10.30 1.51
C ARG A 191 5.95 -9.45 1.24
N LEU A 192 6.04 -8.55 0.27
CA LEU A 192 4.90 -7.77 -0.17
C LEU A 192 4.01 -8.64 -1.06
N ARG A 193 2.73 -8.72 -0.72
CA ARG A 193 1.70 -9.47 -1.43
C ARG A 193 0.58 -8.53 -1.87
N LEU A 194 0.02 -8.79 -3.03
CA LEU A 194 -1.19 -8.13 -3.51
C LEU A 194 -2.37 -9.08 -3.42
N TYR A 195 -3.37 -8.69 -2.64
CA TYR A 195 -4.70 -9.29 -2.63
C TYR A 195 -5.63 -8.41 -3.46
N ARG A 196 -6.35 -9.02 -4.36
CA ARG A 196 -7.19 -8.28 -5.31
C ARG A 196 -8.57 -8.90 -5.44
N VAL A 197 -9.53 -8.03 -5.56
CA VAL A 197 -10.88 -8.34 -6.03
C VAL A 197 -11.09 -7.45 -7.25
N GLU A 198 -11.52 -7.99 -8.37
CA GLU A 198 -11.69 -7.24 -9.62
C GLU A 198 -13.12 -7.45 -10.12
N ASP A 199 -13.79 -6.35 -10.49
CA ASP A 199 -15.13 -6.28 -11.06
C ASP A 199 -16.21 -7.04 -10.25
N TYR A 200 -16.11 -6.97 -8.92
CA TYR A 200 -17.04 -7.67 -8.03
C TYR A 200 -18.38 -6.93 -7.91
N PRO A 201 -19.50 -7.53 -8.35
CA PRO A 201 -20.82 -6.91 -8.31
C PRO A 201 -21.46 -7.10 -6.92
N ALA A 202 -21.20 -6.20 -6.00
CA ALA A 202 -21.77 -6.23 -4.67
C ALA A 202 -23.23 -5.80 -4.67
N LYS A 203 -24.04 -6.52 -3.88
CA LYS A 203 -25.41 -6.14 -3.57
C LYS A 203 -25.43 -5.03 -2.50
N PRO A 204 -26.54 -4.27 -2.38
CA PRO A 204 -26.76 -3.39 -1.23
C PRO A 204 -26.47 -4.08 0.08
N LEU A 205 -25.70 -3.44 0.95
CA LEU A 205 -25.33 -3.89 2.30
C LEU A 205 -24.47 -5.17 2.35
N GLU A 206 -24.04 -5.71 1.24
CA GLU A 206 -23.14 -6.85 1.19
C GLU A 206 -21.76 -6.49 1.73
N GLU A 207 -21.21 -7.33 2.61
CA GLU A 207 -19.84 -7.23 3.10
C GLU A 207 -18.90 -8.02 2.20
N ILE A 208 -18.01 -7.30 1.51
CA ILE A 208 -17.06 -7.83 0.55
C ILE A 208 -15.78 -8.22 1.29
N ASN A 209 -15.29 -9.44 1.11
CA ASN A 209 -13.99 -9.84 1.64
C ASN A 209 -12.87 -9.36 0.69
N LEU A 210 -12.09 -8.37 1.12
CA LEU A 210 -11.00 -7.80 0.33
C LEU A 210 -9.73 -8.66 0.41
N CYS A 211 -9.45 -9.21 1.59
CA CYS A 211 -8.38 -10.19 1.80
C CYS A 211 -8.59 -10.96 3.10
N GLU A 212 -8.08 -12.19 3.11
CA GLU A 212 -7.98 -13.01 4.31
C GLU A 212 -6.63 -13.71 4.35
N VAL A 213 -5.89 -13.53 5.46
CA VAL A 213 -4.57 -14.12 5.69
C VAL A 213 -4.48 -14.71 7.10
N LYS A 214 -3.65 -15.75 7.26
CA LYS A 214 -3.49 -16.50 8.52
C LYS A 214 -2.12 -16.31 9.17
N THR A 215 -1.24 -15.53 8.54
CA THR A 215 0.10 -15.21 9.04
C THR A 215 0.13 -13.86 9.73
N GLY A 216 1.27 -13.50 10.33
CA GLY A 216 1.54 -12.13 10.74
C GLY A 216 1.78 -11.21 9.53
N GLY A 217 1.62 -9.92 9.74
CA GLY A 217 1.80 -8.96 8.67
C GLY A 217 1.39 -7.54 9.02
N ALA A 218 1.43 -6.68 8.00
CA ALA A 218 0.98 -5.29 8.08
C ALA A 218 0.36 -4.84 6.76
N ILE A 219 -0.68 -4.04 6.83
CA ILE A 219 -1.24 -3.37 5.64
C ILE A 219 -0.26 -2.29 5.19
N TYR A 220 0.10 -2.29 3.91
CA TYR A 220 0.91 -1.24 3.30
C TYR A 220 0.03 -0.21 2.59
N GLN A 221 -0.88 -0.69 1.71
CA GLN A 221 -1.79 0.16 0.96
C GLN A 221 -3.12 -0.55 0.73
N VAL A 222 -4.19 0.25 0.67
CA VAL A 222 -5.48 -0.16 0.12
C VAL A 222 -5.84 0.80 -1.00
N ALA A 223 -6.22 0.29 -2.16
CA ALA A 223 -6.80 1.05 -3.26
C ALA A 223 -8.16 0.43 -3.63
N VAL A 224 -9.13 1.28 -3.91
CA VAL A 224 -10.48 0.87 -4.27
C VAL A 224 -10.97 1.71 -5.44
N ALA A 225 -11.51 1.05 -6.46
CA ALA A 225 -12.36 1.65 -7.48
C ALA A 225 -13.76 1.09 -7.31
N ALA A 226 -14.76 1.96 -7.20
CA ALA A 226 -16.15 1.59 -6.97
C ALA A 226 -17.08 2.38 -7.90
N LYS A 227 -18.06 1.68 -8.49
CA LYS A 227 -19.05 2.29 -9.39
C LYS A 227 -20.44 1.74 -9.14
N GLY A 228 -21.35 2.63 -8.71
CA GLY A 228 -22.78 2.32 -8.63
C GLY A 228 -23.36 1.99 -10.01
N THR A 229 -24.23 1.00 -10.06
CA THR A 229 -24.79 0.50 -11.34
C THR A 229 -25.93 1.38 -11.89
N ARG A 230 -26.35 2.38 -11.12
CA ARG A 230 -27.40 3.34 -11.52
C ARG A 230 -26.80 4.74 -11.66
N PRO A 231 -27.19 5.52 -12.69
CA PRO A 231 -26.82 6.93 -12.77
C PRO A 231 -27.36 7.68 -11.54
N LYS A 232 -26.61 8.65 -11.06
CA LYS A 232 -26.99 9.48 -9.93
C LYS A 232 -28.23 10.32 -10.27
N GLN A 233 -29.30 10.12 -9.53
CA GLN A 233 -30.50 10.97 -9.56
C GLN A 233 -30.60 11.83 -8.31
N SER A 234 -30.01 11.39 -7.21
CA SER A 234 -29.91 12.10 -5.95
C SER A 234 -28.57 11.85 -5.26
N TRP A 235 -28.24 12.61 -4.22
CA TRP A 235 -27.05 12.36 -3.42
C TRP A 235 -27.08 10.98 -2.71
N LYS A 236 -28.30 10.43 -2.47
CA LYS A 236 -28.46 9.08 -1.88
C LYS A 236 -27.95 7.93 -2.75
N ASP A 237 -27.80 8.15 -4.05
CA ASP A 237 -27.22 7.15 -4.94
C ASP A 237 -25.70 6.96 -4.71
N LEU A 238 -25.08 7.84 -3.91
CA LEU A 238 -23.71 7.71 -3.43
C LEU A 238 -23.62 6.98 -2.08
N SER A 239 -24.74 6.52 -1.50
CA SER A 239 -24.79 5.90 -0.17
C SER A 239 -24.06 4.55 -0.06
N PHE A 240 -23.57 3.99 -1.17
CA PHE A 240 -22.60 2.89 -1.11
C PHE A 240 -21.29 3.32 -0.41
N MET A 241 -20.97 4.61 -0.36
CA MET A 241 -19.81 5.16 0.36
C MET A 241 -20.01 5.22 1.88
N GLU A 242 -21.22 5.03 2.41
CA GLU A 242 -21.43 4.82 3.85
C GLU A 242 -20.80 3.49 4.34
N GLY A 243 -20.38 2.63 3.41
CA GLY A 243 -19.79 1.34 3.69
C GLY A 243 -18.49 1.45 4.48
N CYS A 244 -18.45 0.86 5.67
CA CYS A 244 -17.27 0.88 6.53
C CYS A 244 -16.23 -0.16 6.12
N MET A 245 -14.95 0.22 6.18
CA MET A 245 -13.83 -0.71 6.18
C MET A 245 -13.73 -1.39 7.54
N ARG A 246 -13.62 -2.73 7.59
CA ARG A 246 -13.53 -3.53 8.82
C ARG A 246 -12.33 -4.44 8.79
N ALA A 247 -11.50 -4.38 9.83
CA ALA A 247 -10.34 -5.26 10.00
C ALA A 247 -10.53 -6.16 11.21
N TYR A 248 -10.69 -7.46 10.97
CA TYR A 248 -10.72 -8.51 11.98
C TYR A 248 -9.33 -9.10 12.09
N MET A 249 -8.69 -8.95 13.25
CA MET A 249 -7.28 -9.33 13.44
C MET A 249 -7.13 -10.37 14.55
N ASN A 250 -6.15 -11.26 14.38
CA ASN A 250 -5.73 -12.21 15.41
C ASN A 250 -6.88 -13.10 15.93
N GLY A 251 -7.81 -13.49 15.07
CA GLY A 251 -8.97 -14.32 15.42
C GLY A 251 -10.10 -13.59 16.14
N ALA A 252 -10.08 -12.26 16.21
CA ALA A 252 -11.15 -11.49 16.83
C ALA A 252 -12.47 -11.66 16.07
N SER A 253 -13.57 -11.88 16.82
CA SER A 253 -14.93 -12.00 16.28
C SER A 253 -15.57 -10.65 15.93
N LYS A 254 -15.03 -9.55 16.48
CA LYS A 254 -15.44 -8.18 16.18
C LYS A 254 -14.29 -7.45 15.49
N PRO A 255 -14.56 -6.46 14.63
CA PRO A 255 -13.49 -5.69 14.01
C PRO A 255 -12.67 -4.96 15.09
N VAL A 256 -11.35 -5.08 15.00
CA VAL A 256 -10.40 -4.35 15.83
C VAL A 256 -10.25 -2.92 15.35
N PHE A 257 -10.38 -2.75 14.03
CA PHE A 257 -10.39 -1.46 13.35
C PHE A 257 -11.65 -1.36 12.50
N LEU A 258 -12.34 -0.23 12.58
CA LEU A 258 -13.56 0.09 11.86
C LEU A 258 -13.51 1.55 11.42
N SER A 259 -13.77 1.83 10.14
CA SER A 259 -14.00 3.22 9.68
C SER A 259 -15.45 3.63 9.89
N SER A 260 -15.74 4.92 9.79
CA SER A 260 -17.09 5.47 9.85
C SER A 260 -17.81 5.48 8.49
N GLY A 261 -17.05 5.33 7.39
CA GLY A 261 -17.52 5.28 6.02
C GLY A 261 -16.38 4.95 5.08
N PHE A 262 -16.67 4.80 3.80
CA PHE A 262 -15.67 4.61 2.74
C PHE A 262 -14.78 5.87 2.62
N GLU A 263 -15.40 7.02 2.43
CA GLU A 263 -14.66 8.27 2.26
C GLU A 263 -13.82 8.64 3.48
N ASP A 264 -14.29 8.35 4.68
CA ASP A 264 -13.58 8.63 5.93
C ASP A 264 -12.33 7.75 6.04
N TYR A 265 -12.43 6.50 5.61
CA TYR A 265 -11.25 5.63 5.53
C TYR A 265 -10.16 6.24 4.64
N PHE A 266 -10.53 6.86 3.53
CA PHE A 266 -9.62 7.52 2.62
C PHE A 266 -9.35 8.99 2.97
N LEU A 267 -9.69 9.43 4.21
CA LEU A 267 -9.45 10.76 4.76
C LEU A 267 -10.27 11.88 4.08
N GLY A 268 -11.38 11.50 3.47
CA GLY A 268 -12.37 12.43 2.93
C GLY A 268 -13.59 12.54 3.84
N THR A 269 -14.62 13.21 3.35
CA THR A 269 -15.92 13.32 4.01
C THR A 269 -16.97 13.76 2.99
N TYR A 270 -18.26 13.56 3.32
CA TYR A 270 -19.38 13.97 2.49
C TYR A 270 -19.24 13.54 1.02
N TYR A 271 -18.95 12.26 0.79
CA TYR A 271 -18.76 11.65 -0.55
C TYR A 271 -17.80 12.42 -1.43
N PHE A 272 -16.73 12.96 -0.81
CA PHE A 272 -15.71 13.78 -1.49
C PHE A 272 -16.29 15.01 -2.21
N SER A 273 -17.29 15.66 -1.63
CA SER A 273 -17.99 16.82 -2.24
C SER A 273 -17.07 17.99 -2.61
N ARG A 274 -15.86 18.05 -2.05
CA ARG A 274 -14.84 19.07 -2.40
C ARG A 274 -13.92 18.66 -3.55
N GLY A 275 -14.14 17.49 -4.14
CA GLY A 275 -13.39 17.03 -5.31
C GLY A 275 -12.20 16.13 -4.99
N LYS A 276 -11.42 15.84 -6.04
CA LYS A 276 -10.22 15.00 -5.98
C LYS A 276 -9.11 15.66 -5.17
N TYR A 277 -8.29 14.82 -4.53
CA TYR A 277 -7.07 15.25 -3.85
C TYR A 277 -6.03 14.12 -3.87
N VAL A 278 -4.76 14.47 -3.70
CA VAL A 278 -3.63 13.55 -3.67
C VAL A 278 -2.62 14.03 -2.63
N ASN A 279 -2.23 13.15 -1.71
CA ASN A 279 -1.11 13.36 -0.79
C ASN A 279 -0.39 12.04 -0.48
N GLU A 280 0.69 12.10 0.33
CA GLU A 280 1.52 10.94 0.68
C GLU A 280 0.78 9.84 1.45
N LEU A 281 -0.32 10.15 2.10
CA LEU A 281 -1.06 9.25 2.96
C LEU A 281 -2.28 8.66 2.27
N ALA A 282 -3.08 9.50 1.58
CA ALA A 282 -4.30 9.09 0.92
C ALA A 282 -4.64 10.01 -0.25
N GLY A 283 -5.55 9.58 -1.12
CA GLY A 283 -6.05 10.42 -2.20
C GLY A 283 -7.24 9.83 -2.93
N VAL A 284 -7.93 10.69 -3.64
CA VAL A 284 -9.04 10.36 -4.56
C VAL A 284 -8.59 10.66 -5.97
N THR A 285 -8.29 9.62 -6.72
CA THR A 285 -7.70 9.70 -8.06
C THR A 285 -8.75 9.79 -9.17
N HIS A 286 -9.95 9.26 -8.91
CA HIS A 286 -11.10 9.39 -9.78
C HIS A 286 -12.32 9.81 -8.97
N LEU A 287 -13.12 10.73 -9.50
CA LEU A 287 -14.38 11.15 -8.89
C LEU A 287 -15.34 11.60 -9.99
N ASP A 288 -16.35 10.81 -10.23
CA ASP A 288 -17.43 11.06 -11.20
C ASP A 288 -18.80 10.85 -10.54
N PRO A 289 -19.28 11.84 -9.74
CA PRO A 289 -20.55 11.69 -9.04
C PRO A 289 -21.75 11.46 -9.97
N PRO A 290 -21.87 12.08 -11.16
CA PRO A 290 -22.97 11.77 -12.09
C PRO A 290 -23.09 10.29 -12.45
N ASN A 291 -21.97 9.60 -12.59
CA ASN A 291 -21.91 8.17 -12.90
C ASN A 291 -21.69 7.29 -11.66
N CYS A 292 -21.77 7.87 -10.46
CA CYS A 292 -21.57 7.19 -9.17
C CYS A 292 -20.23 6.43 -9.11
N ALA A 293 -19.15 6.99 -9.68
CA ALA A 293 -17.84 6.34 -9.73
C ALA A 293 -16.80 7.09 -8.89
N VAL A 294 -16.00 6.34 -8.16
CA VAL A 294 -14.93 6.85 -7.31
C VAL A 294 -13.75 5.90 -7.29
N SER A 295 -12.52 6.42 -7.26
CA SER A 295 -11.32 5.66 -6.95
C SER A 295 -10.47 6.39 -5.94
N ALA A 296 -10.01 5.67 -4.93
CA ALA A 296 -9.24 6.21 -3.82
C ALA A 296 -8.16 5.24 -3.37
N TYR A 297 -7.11 5.78 -2.73
CA TYR A 297 -6.05 4.99 -2.11
C TYR A 297 -5.71 5.51 -0.71
N ARG A 298 -5.17 4.61 0.13
CA ARG A 298 -4.59 4.95 1.43
C ARG A 298 -3.37 4.07 1.72
N PHE A 299 -2.29 4.70 2.19
CA PHE A 299 -1.10 4.05 2.74
C PHE A 299 -1.18 3.97 4.26
N HIS A 300 -0.55 2.93 4.81
CA HIS A 300 -0.44 2.67 6.25
C HIS A 300 1.01 2.58 6.73
N ASP A 301 1.91 3.32 6.10
CA ASP A 301 3.31 3.37 6.49
C ASP A 301 3.58 4.32 7.66
N THR A 302 2.73 5.33 7.87
CA THR A 302 2.81 6.28 8.98
C THR A 302 1.80 6.02 10.10
N ASP A 303 0.70 5.31 9.80
CA ASP A 303 -0.30 4.83 10.75
C ASP A 303 -0.45 3.30 10.64
N PRO A 304 0.56 2.52 11.06
CA PRO A 304 0.68 1.11 10.72
C PRO A 304 -0.45 0.27 11.31
N VAL A 305 -1.08 -0.53 10.45
CA VAL A 305 -2.06 -1.55 10.83
C VAL A 305 -1.38 -2.90 10.81
N ILE A 306 -0.95 -3.36 12.00
CA ILE A 306 -0.14 -4.58 12.19
C ILE A 306 -0.96 -5.66 12.86
N PHE A 307 -0.84 -6.90 12.38
CA PHE A 307 -1.50 -8.08 12.95
C PHE A 307 -0.48 -9.22 13.15
N LYS A 308 -0.69 -10.03 14.21
CA LYS A 308 0.26 -11.08 14.62
C LYS A 308 -0.03 -12.44 14.00
N SER A 309 -1.31 -12.80 13.85
CA SER A 309 -1.73 -14.16 13.48
C SER A 309 -3.02 -14.19 12.66
N GLY A 310 -3.14 -13.29 11.72
CA GLY A 310 -4.23 -13.25 10.77
C GLY A 310 -4.94 -11.91 10.67
N LEU A 311 -5.45 -11.65 9.48
CA LEU A 311 -6.27 -10.50 9.11
C LEU A 311 -7.38 -10.98 8.19
N ARG A 312 -8.61 -10.56 8.43
CA ARG A 312 -9.69 -10.48 7.44
C ARG A 312 -10.08 -9.01 7.31
N LEU A 313 -9.86 -8.44 6.13
CA LEU A 313 -10.23 -7.07 5.79
C LEU A 313 -11.45 -7.09 4.90
N THR A 314 -12.48 -6.35 5.26
CA THR A 314 -13.73 -6.28 4.51
C THR A 314 -14.17 -4.84 4.27
N LEU A 315 -15.00 -4.65 3.25
CA LEU A 315 -15.70 -3.40 2.95
C LEU A 315 -17.17 -3.73 2.72
N ARG A 316 -18.08 -2.92 3.24
CA ARG A 316 -19.51 -3.09 2.98
C ARG A 316 -19.99 -2.12 1.88
N CYS A 317 -20.94 -2.55 1.08
CA CYS A 317 -21.60 -1.70 0.07
C CYS A 317 -22.73 -0.89 0.74
N GLY A 318 -22.42 0.27 1.28
CA GLY A 318 -23.29 1.01 2.22
C GLY A 318 -23.21 0.44 3.63
N ASP A 319 -23.91 1.04 4.59
CA ASP A 319 -23.93 0.55 5.98
C ASP A 319 -25.29 0.76 6.66
N HIS A 320 -25.42 0.21 7.87
CA HIS A 320 -26.59 0.35 8.72
C HIS A 320 -26.42 1.48 9.73
N ALA A 321 -27.49 2.22 10.01
CA ALA A 321 -27.49 3.26 11.02
C ALA A 321 -27.30 2.65 12.42
N GLY A 322 -26.43 3.28 13.23
CA GLY A 322 -26.19 2.87 14.60
C GLY A 322 -25.44 1.54 14.77
N GLY A 323 -24.95 0.95 13.67
CA GLY A 323 -24.22 -0.31 13.69
C GLY A 323 -25.10 -1.55 13.92
N ASP A 324 -26.42 -1.39 13.96
CA ASP A 324 -27.38 -2.48 13.93
C ASP A 324 -27.89 -2.73 12.51
N ASP A 325 -28.55 -3.88 12.29
CA ASP A 325 -29.03 -4.28 10.97
C ASP A 325 -30.44 -3.76 10.64
N SER A 326 -30.94 -2.76 11.39
CA SER A 326 -32.35 -2.36 11.32
C SER A 326 -32.69 -1.50 10.11
N ARG A 327 -31.76 -0.65 9.66
CA ARG A 327 -31.98 0.25 8.51
C ARG A 327 -30.67 0.71 7.87
N PRO A 328 -30.62 0.93 6.54
CA PRO A 328 -29.48 1.55 5.88
C PRO A 328 -29.27 3.00 6.32
N VAL A 329 -28.02 3.46 6.35
CA VAL A 329 -27.66 4.87 6.43
C VAL A 329 -28.03 5.54 5.11
N GLU A 330 -28.68 6.69 5.17
CA GLU A 330 -28.99 7.53 4.01
C GLU A 330 -29.79 6.83 2.89
N GLY A 331 -30.49 5.73 3.21
CA GLY A 331 -31.31 4.94 2.30
C GLY A 331 -30.59 3.75 1.68
N ASP A 332 -31.28 3.02 0.79
CA ASP A 332 -30.73 1.83 0.16
C ASP A 332 -29.60 2.18 -0.82
N PRO A 333 -28.37 1.69 -0.59
CA PRO A 333 -27.29 1.93 -1.52
C PRO A 333 -27.57 1.26 -2.86
N PRO A 334 -27.08 1.79 -3.99
CA PRO A 334 -27.18 1.11 -5.28
C PRO A 334 -26.29 -0.14 -5.26
N PRO A 335 -26.65 -1.22 -6.00
CA PRO A 335 -25.67 -2.25 -6.33
C PRO A 335 -24.43 -1.60 -6.93
N THR A 336 -23.26 -2.04 -6.53
CA THR A 336 -22.01 -1.34 -6.86
C THR A 336 -20.96 -2.36 -7.28
N VAL A 337 -20.24 -2.08 -8.37
CA VAL A 337 -19.11 -2.89 -8.81
C VAL A 337 -17.84 -2.35 -8.14
N TYR A 338 -17.07 -3.25 -7.53
CA TYR A 338 -15.83 -2.93 -6.83
C TYR A 338 -14.64 -3.63 -7.47
N SER A 339 -13.55 -2.87 -7.66
CA SER A 339 -12.21 -3.42 -7.85
C SER A 339 -11.31 -2.91 -6.73
N THR A 340 -10.67 -3.82 -5.99
CA THR A 340 -9.90 -3.48 -4.79
C THR A 340 -8.54 -4.15 -4.80
N TYR A 341 -7.52 -3.39 -4.41
CA TYR A 341 -6.15 -3.84 -4.27
C TYR A 341 -5.68 -3.60 -2.83
N VAL A 342 -5.34 -4.69 -2.12
CA VAL A 342 -4.81 -4.65 -0.76
C VAL A 342 -3.37 -5.16 -0.78
N TRP A 343 -2.44 -4.26 -0.52
CA TRP A 343 -1.02 -4.56 -0.44
C TRP A 343 -0.65 -4.85 1.00
N LEU A 344 -0.12 -6.05 1.25
CA LEU A 344 0.24 -6.52 2.59
C LEU A 344 1.68 -6.98 2.64
N TYR A 345 2.42 -6.56 3.65
CA TYR A 345 3.60 -7.29 4.08
C TYR A 345 3.18 -8.47 4.95
N GLN A 346 3.71 -9.64 4.64
CA GLN A 346 3.48 -10.89 5.36
C GLN A 346 4.81 -11.51 5.78
N TRP A 347 4.82 -12.10 7.00
CA TRP A 347 5.97 -12.80 7.57
C TRP A 347 5.56 -13.98 8.46
#